data_db7c645504a01ebf576cc8243f00c6e2
#
_entry.id   db7c645504a01ebf576cc8243f00c6e2
#
_cell.length_a   1.000
_cell.length_b   1.000
_cell.length_c   1.000
_cell.angle_alpha   90.00
_cell.angle_beta   90.00
_cell.angle_gamma   90.00
#
_symmetry.space_group_name_H-M   'P 1'
#
loop_
_entity.id
_entity.type
_entity.pdbx_description
1 polymer ?
#
loop_
_entity_poly.entity_id
_entity_poly.type
_entity_poly.pdbx_seq_one_letter_code
_entity_poly.pdbx_strand_id
1 'polypeptide(L)'
;MADPKRLPTRADGGTLTRVVLATLAIVFTALFILAPVVVIFDQAFAKGWRVFAEALRTPDMLHAIWLTVLTAVVVVPINVAFGVCAAWSITKFSFRGKKVLLALIEIPFSISPIVAGVCYLFLYGAQGLFGPWLRDHDIQLMFSVPAIMLVTLFVTSPFVARELVPLMQVQGRDQEEAAATLGAGGWQIFRRVTLPNIKWALLYGAILCNARAMGEFGAVSVVSGNIRGATNTLPLHVEVLYHSYNAPAAFTAAAVLTLLAVITLILKSFLERRRGI
;
A
#
# COMPACT_ATOMS: atom_id res chain seq x y z
N MET A 1 -43.51 37.44 -11.76
CA MET A 1 -42.76 37.31 -10.51
C MET A 1 -42.97 35.90 -10.06
N ALA A 2 -42.12 34.95 -10.45
CA ALA A 2 -42.25 33.51 -10.20
C ALA A 2 -41.50 33.18 -8.93
N ASP A 3 -42.20 32.58 -7.97
CA ASP A 3 -41.70 32.10 -6.70
C ASP A 3 -40.58 31.05 -6.93
N PRO A 4 -39.36 31.15 -6.38
CA PRO A 4 -38.34 30.18 -6.54
C PRO A 4 -38.71 28.91 -5.72
N LYS A 5 -39.16 27.86 -6.41
CA LYS A 5 -39.44 26.53 -5.85
C LYS A 5 -38.25 26.14 -4.99
N ARG A 6 -38.45 26.07 -3.68
CA ARG A 6 -37.53 25.44 -2.72
C ARG A 6 -37.33 24.02 -3.19
N LEU A 7 -36.11 23.76 -3.61
CA LEU A 7 -35.67 22.37 -3.82
C LEU A 7 -35.90 21.61 -2.51
N PRO A 8 -36.42 20.38 -2.53
CA PRO A 8 -36.60 19.58 -1.32
C PRO A 8 -35.22 19.25 -0.76
N THR A 9 -34.82 20.01 0.25
CA THR A 9 -33.65 19.74 1.07
C THR A 9 -33.95 18.56 1.96
N ARG A 10 -33.16 17.55 1.85
CA ARG A 10 -33.13 16.28 2.60
C ARG A 10 -34.17 15.25 2.14
N ALA A 11 -33.66 14.17 1.51
CA ALA A 11 -34.23 12.85 1.66
C ALA A 11 -34.15 12.49 3.17
N ASP A 12 -35.12 12.92 3.93
CA ASP A 12 -35.36 12.46 5.28
C ASP A 12 -35.87 11.01 5.19
N GLY A 13 -34.95 10.07 4.91
CA GLY A 13 -35.16 8.69 5.23
C GLY A 13 -35.50 8.66 6.72
N GLY A 14 -36.74 8.24 7.06
CA GLY A 14 -37.21 8.27 8.43
C GLY A 14 -36.17 7.70 9.39
N THR A 15 -36.22 8.07 10.65
CA THR A 15 -35.27 7.62 11.71
C THR A 15 -35.09 6.11 11.66
N LEU A 16 -36.10 5.36 11.29
CA LEU A 16 -36.07 3.91 11.11
C LEU A 16 -35.11 3.48 10.00
N THR A 17 -35.16 4.13 8.83
CA THR A 17 -34.25 3.81 7.71
C THR A 17 -32.78 4.06 8.08
N ARG A 18 -32.49 5.14 8.79
CA ARG A 18 -31.13 5.45 9.28
C ARG A 18 -30.64 4.40 10.29
N VAL A 19 -31.50 4.03 11.23
CA VAL A 19 -31.17 3.00 12.22
C VAL A 19 -30.93 1.64 11.55
N VAL A 20 -31.81 1.24 10.64
CA VAL A 20 -31.67 -0.03 9.90
C VAL A 20 -30.37 -0.06 9.10
N LEU A 21 -30.07 0.99 8.33
CA LEU A 21 -28.83 1.06 7.53
C LEU A 21 -27.59 1.07 8.42
N ALA A 22 -27.59 1.82 9.51
CA ALA A 22 -26.48 1.85 10.46
C ALA A 22 -26.28 0.47 11.12
N THR A 23 -27.37 -0.18 11.55
CA THR A 23 -27.31 -1.52 12.16
C THR A 23 -26.78 -2.56 11.17
N LEU A 24 -27.26 -2.55 9.92
CA LEU A 24 -26.76 -3.44 8.88
C LEU A 24 -25.25 -3.22 8.63
N ALA A 25 -24.81 -1.96 8.53
CA ALA A 25 -23.39 -1.64 8.35
C ALA A 25 -22.55 -2.10 9.53
N ILE A 26 -23.02 -1.89 10.77
CA ILE A 26 -22.31 -2.33 11.99
C ILE A 26 -22.25 -3.86 12.06
N VAL A 27 -23.37 -4.56 11.82
CA VAL A 27 -23.42 -6.03 11.84
C VAL A 27 -22.51 -6.61 10.75
N PHE A 28 -22.54 -6.06 9.54
CA PHE A 28 -21.66 -6.48 8.46
C PHE A 28 -20.18 -6.28 8.84
N THR A 29 -19.84 -5.12 9.36
CA THR A 29 -18.45 -4.80 9.80
C THR A 29 -18.02 -5.73 10.93
N ALA A 30 -18.88 -5.98 11.91
CA ALA A 30 -18.59 -6.87 13.03
C ALA A 30 -18.38 -8.31 12.55
N LEU A 31 -19.24 -8.82 11.68
CA LEU A 31 -19.19 -10.21 11.25
C LEU A 31 -18.04 -10.47 10.24
N PHE A 32 -17.85 -9.59 9.26
CA PHE A 32 -16.92 -9.84 8.16
C PHE A 32 -15.53 -9.23 8.37
N ILE A 33 -15.39 -8.23 9.23
CA ILE A 33 -14.10 -7.58 9.49
C ILE A 33 -13.59 -7.91 10.90
N LEU A 34 -14.39 -7.68 11.95
CA LEU A 34 -13.91 -7.86 13.32
C LEU A 34 -13.84 -9.34 13.72
N ALA A 35 -14.79 -10.19 13.32
CA ALA A 35 -14.76 -11.59 13.71
C ALA A 35 -13.50 -12.35 13.23
N PRO A 36 -13.05 -12.24 11.95
CA PRO A 36 -11.80 -12.84 11.53
C PRO A 36 -10.57 -12.32 12.31
N VAL A 37 -10.54 -11.03 12.62
CA VAL A 37 -9.45 -10.44 13.42
C VAL A 37 -9.44 -11.01 14.83
N VAL A 38 -10.62 -11.12 15.47
CA VAL A 38 -10.74 -11.73 16.81
C VAL A 38 -10.26 -13.19 16.78
N VAL A 39 -10.66 -13.96 15.75
CA VAL A 39 -10.19 -15.35 15.59
C VAL A 39 -8.68 -15.45 15.46
N ILE A 40 -8.03 -14.53 14.73
CA ILE A 40 -6.58 -14.52 14.61
C ILE A 40 -5.93 -14.40 16.00
N PHE A 41 -6.38 -13.45 16.82
CA PHE A 41 -5.82 -13.26 18.16
C PHE A 41 -6.21 -14.40 19.12
N ASP A 42 -7.44 -14.87 19.08
CA ASP A 42 -7.89 -16.02 19.88
C ASP A 42 -7.01 -17.24 19.62
N GLN A 43 -6.80 -17.58 18.36
CA GLN A 43 -5.99 -18.72 17.96
C GLN A 43 -4.48 -18.50 18.25
N ALA A 44 -3.99 -17.26 18.12
CA ALA A 44 -2.61 -16.93 18.47
C ALA A 44 -2.32 -17.15 19.96
N PHE A 45 -3.30 -16.90 20.84
CA PHE A 45 -3.17 -17.08 22.29
C PHE A 45 -3.80 -18.37 22.83
N ALA A 46 -4.40 -19.21 22.00
CA ALA A 46 -5.08 -20.43 22.42
C ALA A 46 -4.20 -21.39 23.24
N LYS A 47 -2.87 -21.43 22.96
CA LYS A 47 -1.90 -22.22 23.71
C LYS A 47 -1.17 -21.42 24.82
N GLY A 48 -1.65 -20.21 25.12
CA GLY A 48 -1.13 -19.33 26.16
C GLY A 48 0.00 -18.42 25.69
N TRP A 49 0.25 -17.39 26.51
CA TRP A 49 1.24 -16.34 26.26
C TRP A 49 2.66 -16.86 26.04
N ARG A 50 3.05 -17.94 26.73
CA ARG A 50 4.40 -18.50 26.63
C ARG A 50 4.68 -19.02 25.22
N VAL A 51 3.73 -19.80 24.63
CA VAL A 51 3.87 -20.34 23.28
C VAL A 51 3.89 -19.21 22.24
N PHE A 52 3.06 -18.18 22.42
CA PHE A 52 3.09 -16.98 21.58
C PHE A 52 4.48 -16.30 21.62
N ALA A 53 5.03 -16.08 22.81
CA ALA A 53 6.33 -15.43 22.97
C ALA A 53 7.49 -16.26 22.43
N GLU A 54 7.43 -17.60 22.58
CA GLU A 54 8.41 -18.53 22.02
C GLU A 54 8.37 -18.50 20.48
N ALA A 55 7.18 -18.55 19.87
CA ALA A 55 7.02 -18.47 18.42
C ALA A 55 7.55 -17.13 17.86
N LEU A 56 7.29 -16.01 18.57
CA LEU A 56 7.77 -14.70 18.17
C LEU A 56 9.30 -14.57 18.20
N ARG A 57 9.98 -15.32 19.06
CA ARG A 57 11.44 -15.26 19.23
C ARG A 57 12.20 -16.20 18.30
N THR A 58 11.52 -16.98 17.47
CA THR A 58 12.22 -17.86 16.52
C THR A 58 13.01 -17.01 15.51
N PRO A 59 14.24 -17.42 15.14
CA PRO A 59 15.06 -16.67 14.18
C PRO A 59 14.34 -16.42 12.85
N ASP A 60 13.59 -17.40 12.35
CA ASP A 60 12.83 -17.31 11.10
C ASP A 60 11.72 -16.23 11.19
N MET A 61 11.00 -16.16 12.30
CA MET A 61 9.99 -15.15 12.55
C MET A 61 10.59 -13.74 12.58
N LEU A 62 11.67 -13.57 13.33
CA LEU A 62 12.35 -12.27 13.44
C LEU A 62 12.89 -11.83 12.08
N HIS A 63 13.47 -12.75 11.31
CA HIS A 63 13.93 -12.47 9.95
C HIS A 63 12.76 -12.09 9.03
N ALA A 64 11.64 -12.82 9.09
CA ALA A 64 10.46 -12.53 8.28
C ALA A 64 9.87 -11.14 8.60
N ILE A 65 9.80 -10.75 9.89
CA ILE A 65 9.41 -9.41 10.31
C ILE A 65 10.39 -8.37 9.77
N TRP A 66 11.69 -8.59 9.96
CA TRP A 66 12.74 -7.69 9.47
C TRP A 66 12.67 -7.48 7.97
N LEU A 67 12.56 -8.57 7.19
CA LEU A 67 12.50 -8.49 5.73
C LEU A 67 11.26 -7.74 5.24
N THR A 68 10.10 -7.95 5.89
CA THR A 68 8.86 -7.23 5.58
C THR A 68 9.00 -5.74 5.84
N VAL A 69 9.54 -5.35 6.99
CA VAL A 69 9.78 -3.96 7.35
C VAL A 69 10.83 -3.33 6.44
N LEU A 70 11.94 -4.03 6.17
CA LEU A 70 12.99 -3.57 5.26
C LEU A 70 12.42 -3.30 3.86
N THR A 71 11.64 -4.24 3.32
CA THR A 71 10.97 -4.07 2.02
C THR A 71 10.10 -2.82 2.01
N ALA A 72 9.29 -2.60 3.03
CA ALA A 72 8.44 -1.42 3.13
C ALA A 72 9.27 -0.12 3.23
N VAL A 73 10.33 -0.11 4.05
CA VAL A 73 11.21 1.07 4.25
C VAL A 73 11.95 1.46 2.95
N VAL A 74 12.26 0.50 2.09
CA VAL A 74 12.91 0.78 0.79
C VAL A 74 11.88 1.15 -0.27
N VAL A 75 10.80 0.37 -0.39
CA VAL A 75 9.82 0.51 -1.48
C VAL A 75 8.97 1.77 -1.31
N VAL A 76 8.53 2.09 -0.09
CA VAL A 76 7.62 3.22 0.13
C VAL A 76 8.25 4.57 -0.25
N PRO A 77 9.48 4.93 0.16
CA PRO A 77 10.10 6.18 -0.28
C PRO A 77 10.28 6.28 -1.80
N ILE A 78 10.63 5.17 -2.46
CA ILE A 78 10.78 5.13 -3.92
C ILE A 78 9.42 5.40 -4.59
N ASN A 79 8.35 4.75 -4.12
CA ASN A 79 7.00 4.96 -4.63
C ASN A 79 6.45 6.35 -4.30
N VAL A 80 6.82 6.94 -3.17
CA VAL A 80 6.52 8.34 -2.83
C VAL A 80 7.18 9.26 -3.84
N ALA A 81 8.48 9.10 -4.10
CA ALA A 81 9.19 9.91 -5.08
C ALA A 81 8.58 9.76 -6.49
N PHE A 82 8.35 8.52 -6.93
CA PHE A 82 7.69 8.23 -8.21
C PHE A 82 6.30 8.85 -8.30
N GLY A 83 5.45 8.66 -7.27
CA GLY A 83 4.08 9.15 -7.24
C GLY A 83 4.00 10.68 -7.27
N VAL A 84 4.91 11.37 -6.56
CA VAL A 84 5.01 12.84 -6.61
C VAL A 84 5.44 13.30 -8.00
N CYS A 85 6.49 12.71 -8.58
CA CYS A 85 6.95 13.06 -9.92
C CYS A 85 5.86 12.83 -10.98
N ALA A 86 5.18 11.68 -10.91
CA ALA A 86 4.10 11.33 -11.81
C ALA A 86 2.90 12.28 -11.68
N ALA A 87 2.42 12.50 -10.45
CA ALA A 87 1.29 13.40 -10.19
C ALA A 87 1.59 14.83 -10.61
N TRP A 88 2.79 15.32 -10.30
CA TRP A 88 3.22 16.66 -10.69
C TRP A 88 3.31 16.81 -12.20
N SER A 89 3.93 15.85 -12.89
CA SER A 89 4.01 15.83 -14.35
C SER A 89 2.63 15.83 -15.00
N ILE A 90 1.74 14.97 -14.52
CA ILE A 90 0.39 14.81 -15.05
C ILE A 90 -0.49 16.05 -14.80
N THR A 91 -0.35 16.72 -13.66
CA THR A 91 -1.27 17.79 -13.28
C THR A 91 -0.79 19.18 -13.72
N LYS A 92 0.52 19.43 -13.67
CA LYS A 92 1.09 20.76 -13.89
C LYS A 92 1.65 20.99 -15.28
N PHE A 93 1.92 19.91 -16.05
CA PHE A 93 2.45 20.04 -17.41
C PHE A 93 1.44 19.55 -18.45
N SER A 94 1.48 20.18 -19.64
CA SER A 94 0.75 19.71 -20.82
C SER A 94 1.74 19.02 -21.78
N PHE A 95 1.60 17.73 -22.00
CA PHE A 95 2.44 16.97 -22.92
C PHE A 95 1.63 15.89 -23.65
N ARG A 96 2.10 15.52 -24.83
CA ARG A 96 1.53 14.39 -25.58
C ARG A 96 1.83 13.10 -24.84
N GLY A 97 0.81 12.24 -24.65
CA GLY A 97 0.98 10.96 -23.92
C GLY A 97 0.55 10.99 -22.44
N LYS A 98 0.06 12.11 -21.91
CA LYS A 98 -0.45 12.22 -20.53
C LYS A 98 -1.48 11.14 -20.18
N LYS A 99 -2.42 10.85 -21.10
CA LYS A 99 -3.43 9.79 -20.91
C LYS A 99 -2.80 8.40 -20.87
N VAL A 100 -1.77 8.18 -21.68
CA VAL A 100 -1.02 6.91 -21.69
C VAL A 100 -0.26 6.72 -20.39
N LEU A 101 0.41 7.77 -19.90
CA LEU A 101 1.10 7.70 -18.60
C LEU A 101 0.13 7.39 -17.45
N LEU A 102 -1.04 8.01 -17.43
CA LEU A 102 -2.10 7.69 -16.45
C LEU A 102 -2.49 6.21 -16.53
N ALA A 103 -2.78 5.72 -17.74
CA ALA A 103 -3.15 4.31 -17.95
C ALA A 103 -2.03 3.36 -17.50
N LEU A 104 -0.77 3.67 -17.81
CA LEU A 104 0.39 2.86 -17.40
C LEU A 104 0.55 2.79 -15.88
N ILE A 105 0.32 3.90 -15.17
CA ILE A 105 0.38 3.94 -13.70
C ILE A 105 -0.74 3.07 -13.09
N GLU A 106 -1.87 2.93 -13.76
CA GLU A 106 -3.00 2.12 -13.27
C GLU A 106 -2.89 0.62 -13.59
N ILE A 107 -2.01 0.22 -14.53
CA ILE A 107 -1.80 -1.18 -14.90
C ILE A 107 -1.54 -2.09 -13.68
N PRO A 108 -0.62 -1.76 -12.74
CA PRO A 108 -0.34 -2.64 -11.61
C PRO A 108 -1.56 -2.89 -10.71
N PHE A 109 -2.52 -1.97 -10.71
CA PHE A 109 -3.74 -2.11 -9.93
C PHE A 109 -4.76 -3.07 -10.60
N SER A 110 -4.74 -3.15 -11.92
CA SER A 110 -5.66 -3.98 -12.73
C SER A 110 -5.17 -5.42 -12.90
N ILE A 111 -3.88 -5.67 -12.72
CA ILE A 111 -3.27 -6.99 -12.88
C ILE A 111 -3.24 -7.72 -11.54
N SER A 112 -3.56 -9.02 -11.54
CA SER A 112 -3.37 -9.85 -10.36
C SER A 112 -1.90 -9.83 -9.90
N PRO A 113 -1.62 -9.65 -8.61
CA PRO A 113 -0.25 -9.68 -8.08
C PRO A 113 0.53 -10.94 -8.46
N ILE A 114 -0.12 -12.12 -8.46
CA ILE A 114 0.50 -13.38 -8.88
C ILE A 114 0.95 -13.30 -10.34
N VAL A 115 0.08 -12.78 -11.22
CA VAL A 115 0.41 -12.62 -12.66
C VAL A 115 1.59 -11.65 -12.82
N ALA A 116 1.61 -10.56 -12.06
CA ALA A 116 2.77 -9.66 -12.04
C ALA A 116 4.05 -10.41 -11.66
N GLY A 117 4.03 -11.21 -10.59
CA GLY A 117 5.17 -12.05 -10.20
C GLY A 117 5.64 -12.98 -11.31
N VAL A 118 4.70 -13.64 -12.00
CA VAL A 118 5.02 -14.51 -13.16
C VAL A 118 5.64 -13.71 -14.30
N CYS A 119 5.13 -12.51 -14.62
CA CYS A 119 5.73 -11.63 -15.63
C CYS A 119 7.19 -11.27 -15.27
N TYR A 120 7.46 -10.95 -14.00
CA TYR A 120 8.84 -10.69 -13.54
C TYR A 120 9.74 -11.92 -13.68
N LEU A 121 9.20 -13.12 -13.42
CA LEU A 121 9.94 -14.38 -13.61
C LEU A 121 10.28 -14.61 -15.10
N PHE A 122 9.35 -14.32 -16.01
CA PHE A 122 9.61 -14.41 -17.45
C PHE A 122 10.56 -13.32 -17.98
N LEU A 123 10.62 -12.16 -17.32
CA LEU A 123 11.56 -11.10 -17.69
C LEU A 123 12.97 -11.37 -17.16
N TYR A 124 13.09 -11.69 -15.89
CA TYR A 124 14.36 -11.69 -15.16
C TYR A 124 14.80 -13.09 -14.67
N GLY A 125 14.00 -14.13 -14.86
CA GLY A 125 14.39 -15.51 -14.53
C GLY A 125 15.50 -16.01 -15.43
N ALA A 126 16.13 -17.13 -15.07
CA ALA A 126 17.29 -17.68 -15.77
C ALA A 126 17.05 -17.97 -17.27
N GLN A 127 15.82 -18.28 -17.64
CA GLN A 127 15.38 -18.50 -19.04
C GLN A 127 14.58 -17.31 -19.59
N GLY A 128 14.47 -16.20 -18.81
CA GLY A 128 13.72 -15.02 -19.19
C GLY A 128 14.47 -14.13 -20.16
N LEU A 129 13.80 -13.05 -20.60
CA LEU A 129 14.32 -12.12 -21.59
C LEU A 129 15.68 -11.52 -21.20
N PHE A 130 15.85 -11.14 -19.95
CA PHE A 130 17.10 -10.59 -19.40
C PHE A 130 17.96 -11.63 -18.70
N GLY A 131 17.53 -12.91 -18.64
CA GLY A 131 18.22 -13.99 -17.94
C GLY A 131 19.67 -14.23 -18.40
N PRO A 132 19.94 -14.34 -19.73
CA PRO A 132 21.30 -14.49 -20.23
C PRO A 132 22.20 -13.33 -19.80
N TRP A 133 21.75 -12.08 -19.98
CA TRP A 133 22.51 -10.89 -19.61
C TRP A 133 22.81 -10.82 -18.11
N LEU A 134 21.83 -11.15 -17.25
CA LEU A 134 22.02 -11.18 -15.79
C LEU A 134 23.04 -12.22 -15.38
N ARG A 135 23.03 -13.40 -16.02
CA ARG A 135 23.96 -14.49 -15.76
C ARG A 135 25.38 -14.12 -16.18
N ASP A 136 25.55 -13.48 -17.35
CA ASP A 136 26.86 -13.04 -17.85
C ASP A 136 27.51 -12.00 -16.95
N HIS A 137 26.71 -11.32 -16.08
CA HIS A 137 27.18 -10.33 -15.10
C HIS A 137 27.14 -10.84 -13.66
N ASP A 138 26.93 -12.15 -13.43
CA ASP A 138 26.83 -12.78 -12.11
C ASP A 138 25.77 -12.15 -11.20
N ILE A 139 24.67 -11.62 -11.79
CA ILE A 139 23.58 -10.99 -11.05
C ILE A 139 22.44 -11.99 -10.85
N GLN A 140 22.25 -12.45 -9.62
CA GLN A 140 21.09 -13.25 -9.24
C GLN A 140 19.95 -12.33 -8.77
N LEU A 141 19.02 -12.01 -9.67
CA LEU A 141 17.90 -11.14 -9.33
C LEU A 141 16.71 -11.92 -8.76
N MET A 142 16.28 -13.02 -9.43
CA MET A 142 15.16 -13.82 -8.96
C MET A 142 15.53 -14.65 -7.74
N PHE A 143 14.53 -14.96 -6.91
CA PHE A 143 14.69 -15.71 -5.65
C PHE A 143 15.63 -15.03 -4.66
N SER A 144 15.60 -13.70 -4.64
CA SER A 144 16.44 -12.85 -3.82
C SER A 144 15.64 -11.66 -3.22
N VAL A 145 16.20 -10.98 -2.25
CA VAL A 145 15.60 -9.79 -1.63
C VAL A 145 15.32 -8.67 -2.66
N PRO A 146 16.22 -8.36 -3.61
CA PRO A 146 15.92 -7.42 -4.70
C PRO A 146 14.68 -7.77 -5.51
N ALA A 147 14.41 -9.04 -5.81
CA ALA A 147 13.19 -9.43 -6.52
C ALA A 147 11.92 -9.10 -5.73
N ILE A 148 11.94 -9.35 -4.43
CA ILE A 148 10.84 -9.01 -3.52
C ILE A 148 10.58 -7.50 -3.57
N MET A 149 11.64 -6.69 -3.47
CA MET A 149 11.53 -5.23 -3.51
C MET A 149 11.00 -4.73 -4.85
N LEU A 150 11.51 -5.27 -5.99
CA LEU A 150 11.08 -4.87 -7.33
C LEU A 150 9.60 -5.16 -7.59
N VAL A 151 9.14 -6.37 -7.26
CA VAL A 151 7.76 -6.75 -7.50
C VAL A 151 6.81 -6.00 -6.56
N THR A 152 7.20 -5.79 -5.31
CA THR A 152 6.43 -4.98 -4.36
C THR A 152 6.36 -3.53 -4.81
N LEU A 153 7.47 -2.96 -5.30
CA LEU A 153 7.51 -1.61 -5.87
C LEU A 153 6.55 -1.47 -7.04
N PHE A 154 6.52 -2.42 -7.95
CA PHE A 154 5.60 -2.42 -9.08
C PHE A 154 4.13 -2.46 -8.60
N VAL A 155 3.76 -3.43 -7.76
CA VAL A 155 2.38 -3.61 -7.30
C VAL A 155 1.88 -2.40 -6.50
N THR A 156 2.77 -1.72 -5.77
CA THR A 156 2.39 -0.59 -4.91
C THR A 156 2.64 0.78 -5.54
N SER A 157 3.19 0.85 -6.76
CA SER A 157 3.50 2.11 -7.45
C SER A 157 2.29 3.05 -7.68
N PRO A 158 1.05 2.58 -7.93
CA PRO A 158 -0.07 3.49 -8.20
C PRO A 158 -0.59 4.22 -6.96
N PHE A 159 -0.35 3.70 -5.75
CA PHE A 159 -1.06 4.17 -4.56
C PHE A 159 -0.85 5.66 -4.27
N VAL A 160 0.39 6.14 -4.34
CA VAL A 160 0.71 7.55 -4.07
C VAL A 160 0.18 8.46 -5.19
N ALA A 161 0.38 8.07 -6.45
CA ALA A 161 -0.07 8.86 -7.59
C ALA A 161 -1.61 9.01 -7.61
N ARG A 162 -2.36 7.96 -7.29
CA ARG A 162 -3.84 7.98 -7.22
C ARG A 162 -4.39 8.94 -6.17
N GLU A 163 -3.67 9.13 -5.07
CA GLU A 163 -4.07 10.09 -4.04
C GLU A 163 -3.73 11.53 -4.46
N LEU A 164 -2.60 11.72 -5.12
CA LEU A 164 -2.12 13.06 -5.45
C LEU A 164 -2.78 13.65 -6.69
N VAL A 165 -2.99 12.86 -7.75
CA VAL A 165 -3.49 13.37 -9.04
C VAL A 165 -4.85 14.06 -8.91
N PRO A 166 -5.88 13.48 -8.30
CA PRO A 166 -7.18 14.15 -8.16
C PRO A 166 -7.09 15.42 -7.33
N LEU A 167 -6.35 15.39 -6.21
CA LEU A 167 -6.17 16.56 -5.36
C LEU A 167 -5.51 17.71 -6.13
N MET A 168 -4.41 17.45 -6.82
CA MET A 168 -3.65 18.45 -7.56
C MET A 168 -4.43 18.99 -8.78
N GLN A 169 -5.33 18.18 -9.37
CA GLN A 169 -6.25 18.62 -10.42
C GLN A 169 -7.27 19.62 -9.89
N VAL A 170 -7.84 19.38 -8.72
CA VAL A 170 -8.81 20.26 -8.06
C VAL A 170 -8.15 21.58 -7.60
N GLN A 171 -6.90 21.53 -7.13
CA GLN A 171 -6.16 22.71 -6.70
C GLN A 171 -5.81 23.68 -7.85
N GLY A 172 -5.81 23.21 -9.10
CA GLY A 172 -5.45 24.05 -10.25
C GLY A 172 -3.97 24.44 -10.27
N ARG A 173 -3.67 25.58 -10.92
CA ARG A 173 -2.30 26.12 -11.09
C ARG A 173 -2.11 27.53 -10.57
N ASP A 174 -3.18 28.16 -10.11
CA ASP A 174 -3.22 29.61 -9.82
C ASP A 174 -2.13 30.03 -8.81
N GLN A 175 -1.87 29.19 -7.82
CA GLN A 175 -0.87 29.49 -6.79
C GLN A 175 0.57 29.36 -7.32
N GLU A 176 0.84 28.38 -8.17
CA GLU A 176 2.14 28.21 -8.80
C GLU A 176 2.42 29.32 -9.83
N GLU A 177 1.39 29.73 -10.59
CA GLU A 177 1.48 30.82 -11.55
C GLU A 177 1.70 32.17 -10.84
N ALA A 178 0.99 32.42 -9.73
CA ALA A 178 1.23 33.59 -8.89
C ALA A 178 2.66 33.62 -8.32
N ALA A 179 3.18 32.48 -7.87
CA ALA A 179 4.57 32.39 -7.41
C ALA A 179 5.57 32.64 -8.53
N ALA A 180 5.29 32.15 -9.74
CA ALA A 180 6.14 32.37 -10.92
C ALA A 180 6.16 33.86 -11.33
N THR A 181 5.04 34.59 -11.27
CA THR A 181 4.98 36.03 -11.55
C THR A 181 5.77 36.85 -10.54
N LEU A 182 5.94 36.35 -9.30
CA LEU A 182 6.80 36.92 -8.27
C LEU A 182 8.29 36.55 -8.43
N GLY A 183 8.68 35.89 -9.51
CA GLY A 183 10.05 35.51 -9.83
C GLY A 183 10.53 34.21 -9.15
N ALA A 184 9.63 33.40 -8.59
CA ALA A 184 10.05 32.12 -8.01
C ALA A 184 10.46 31.10 -9.08
N GLY A 185 11.63 30.48 -8.93
CA GLY A 185 12.08 29.38 -9.77
C GLY A 185 11.31 28.07 -9.50
N GLY A 186 11.29 27.14 -10.48
CA GLY A 186 10.51 25.90 -10.42
C GLY A 186 10.72 25.08 -9.15
N TRP A 187 11.96 24.95 -8.66
CA TRP A 187 12.25 24.25 -7.40
C TRP A 187 11.71 24.99 -6.16
N GLN A 188 11.72 26.33 -6.18
CA GLN A 188 11.12 27.15 -5.11
C GLN A 188 9.61 26.99 -5.07
N ILE A 189 8.96 26.99 -6.25
CA ILE A 189 7.51 26.75 -6.38
C ILE A 189 7.17 25.35 -5.83
N PHE A 190 7.89 24.33 -6.28
CA PHE A 190 7.67 22.96 -5.78
C PHE A 190 7.79 22.88 -4.26
N ARG A 191 8.89 23.38 -3.68
CA ARG A 191 9.17 23.22 -2.24
C ARG A 191 8.29 24.11 -1.36
N ARG A 192 7.94 25.32 -1.81
CA ARG A 192 7.25 26.33 -0.98
C ARG A 192 5.74 26.39 -1.24
N VAL A 193 5.27 25.95 -2.40
CA VAL A 193 3.86 26.01 -2.79
C VAL A 193 3.30 24.60 -2.96
N THR A 194 3.80 23.84 -3.94
CA THR A 194 3.22 22.53 -4.30
C THR A 194 3.32 21.52 -3.16
N LEU A 195 4.51 21.29 -2.62
CA LEU A 195 4.74 20.27 -1.59
C LEU A 195 3.96 20.53 -0.27
N PRO A 196 3.89 21.77 0.26
CA PRO A 196 3.06 22.04 1.42
C PRO A 196 1.57 21.83 1.17
N ASN A 197 1.09 22.11 -0.04
CA ASN A 197 -0.32 21.96 -0.40
C ASN A 197 -0.72 20.47 -0.52
N ILE A 198 0.17 19.62 -1.00
CA ILE A 198 -0.11 18.18 -1.16
C ILE A 198 0.32 17.33 0.04
N LYS A 199 1.01 17.88 1.03
CA LYS A 199 1.66 17.13 2.12
C LYS A 199 0.77 16.10 2.80
N TRP A 200 -0.49 16.41 3.00
CA TRP A 200 -1.43 15.51 3.68
C TRP A 200 -1.87 14.35 2.79
N ALA A 201 -2.19 14.61 1.52
CA ALA A 201 -2.51 13.56 0.58
C ALA A 201 -1.27 12.67 0.29
N LEU A 202 -0.09 13.29 0.24
CA LEU A 202 1.17 12.56 0.11
C LEU A 202 1.38 11.62 1.30
N LEU A 203 1.17 12.10 2.51
CA LEU A 203 1.29 11.29 3.72
C LEU A 203 0.25 10.16 3.74
N TYR A 204 -0.98 10.46 3.34
CA TYR A 204 -2.03 9.47 3.21
C TYR A 204 -1.68 8.39 2.18
N GLY A 205 -1.26 8.81 0.98
CA GLY A 205 -0.81 7.89 -0.07
C GLY A 205 0.39 7.03 0.36
N ALA A 206 1.35 7.62 1.10
CA ALA A 206 2.49 6.88 1.66
C ALA A 206 2.06 5.83 2.68
N ILE A 207 1.10 6.14 3.56
CA ILE A 207 0.56 5.19 4.55
C ILE A 207 -0.18 4.04 3.86
N LEU A 208 -1.00 4.33 2.84
CA LEU A 208 -1.68 3.29 2.06
C LEU A 208 -0.69 2.40 1.31
N CYS A 209 0.33 3.01 0.69
CA CYS A 209 1.42 2.30 0.03
C CYS A 209 2.15 1.37 1.02
N ASN A 210 2.46 1.86 2.24
CA ASN A 210 3.10 1.08 3.29
C ASN A 210 2.25 -0.12 3.72
N ALA A 211 0.98 0.09 4.02
CA ALA A 211 0.08 -0.98 4.42
C ALA A 211 -0.02 -2.07 3.33
N ARG A 212 -0.08 -1.66 2.06
CA ARG A 212 -0.12 -2.58 0.92
C ARG A 212 1.21 -3.31 0.72
N ALA A 213 2.34 -2.62 0.87
CA ALA A 213 3.67 -3.21 0.73
C ALA A 213 3.95 -4.27 1.81
N MET A 214 3.58 -4.01 3.07
CA MET A 214 3.77 -4.95 4.18
C MET A 214 2.89 -6.20 4.05
N GLY A 215 1.72 -6.08 3.43
CA GLY A 215 0.79 -7.19 3.19
C GLY A 215 0.97 -7.86 1.81
N GLU A 216 2.03 -7.56 1.05
CA GLU A 216 2.22 -8.16 -0.25
C GLU A 216 2.57 -9.65 -0.13
N PHE A 217 1.72 -10.47 -0.73
CA PHE A 217 1.84 -11.92 -0.72
C PHE A 217 1.94 -12.48 -2.14
N GLY A 218 0.95 -12.18 -2.98
CA GLY A 218 0.76 -12.87 -4.25
C GLY A 218 1.94 -12.75 -5.23
N ALA A 219 2.47 -11.55 -5.43
CA ALA A 219 3.61 -11.36 -6.32
C ALA A 219 4.91 -11.88 -5.70
N VAL A 220 5.06 -11.67 -4.38
CA VAL A 220 6.25 -12.09 -3.64
C VAL A 220 6.35 -13.62 -3.58
N SER A 221 5.23 -14.35 -3.45
CA SER A 221 5.24 -15.82 -3.43
C SER A 221 5.86 -16.44 -4.67
N VAL A 222 5.73 -15.79 -5.83
CA VAL A 222 6.28 -16.25 -7.11
C VAL A 222 7.78 -15.96 -7.22
N VAL A 223 8.23 -14.77 -6.80
CA VAL A 223 9.59 -14.28 -7.09
C VAL A 223 10.58 -14.51 -5.97
N SER A 224 10.12 -14.78 -4.73
CA SER A 224 10.99 -14.89 -3.55
C SER A 224 11.70 -16.24 -3.42
N GLY A 225 11.11 -17.31 -3.97
CA GLY A 225 11.56 -18.68 -3.72
C GLY A 225 11.27 -19.20 -2.30
N ASN A 226 10.65 -18.39 -1.45
CA ASN A 226 10.13 -18.74 -0.13
C ASN A 226 11.17 -19.38 0.83
N ILE A 227 12.43 -18.94 0.75
CA ILE A 227 13.55 -19.51 1.53
C ILE A 227 13.50 -18.93 2.95
N ARG A 228 13.31 -19.83 3.95
CA ARG A 228 13.31 -19.47 5.38
C ARG A 228 14.63 -18.83 5.77
N GLY A 229 14.58 -17.77 6.55
CA GLY A 229 15.77 -17.04 6.98
C GLY A 229 16.51 -16.24 5.88
N ALA A 230 15.97 -16.17 4.64
CA ALA A 230 16.57 -15.42 3.54
C ALA A 230 15.57 -14.57 2.75
N THR A 231 14.54 -15.18 2.14
CA THR A 231 13.59 -14.48 1.26
C THR A 231 12.13 -14.68 1.67
N ASN A 232 11.89 -15.19 2.88
CA ASN A 232 10.57 -15.43 3.42
C ASN A 232 10.06 -14.19 4.15
N THR A 233 9.12 -13.45 3.56
CA THR A 233 8.46 -12.30 4.20
C THR A 233 7.40 -12.77 5.20
N LEU A 234 6.92 -11.88 6.07
CA LEU A 234 5.96 -12.25 7.11
C LEU A 234 4.65 -12.84 6.54
N PRO A 235 4.02 -12.32 5.46
CA PRO A 235 2.88 -12.99 4.81
C PRO A 235 3.20 -14.39 4.32
N LEU A 236 4.37 -14.61 3.70
CA LEU A 236 4.82 -15.93 3.26
C LEU A 236 5.10 -16.86 4.45
N HIS A 237 5.63 -16.31 5.53
CA HIS A 237 5.92 -17.09 6.74
C HIS A 237 4.64 -17.62 7.40
N VAL A 238 3.54 -16.86 7.37
CA VAL A 238 2.20 -17.34 7.79
C VAL A 238 1.81 -18.59 6.99
N GLU A 239 1.93 -18.52 5.66
CA GLU A 239 1.60 -19.62 4.76
C GLU A 239 2.46 -20.87 5.05
N VAL A 240 3.78 -20.69 5.15
CA VAL A 240 4.73 -21.79 5.44
C VAL A 240 4.43 -22.47 6.76
N LEU A 241 4.15 -21.70 7.81
CA LEU A 241 3.80 -22.25 9.11
C LEU A 241 2.44 -22.98 9.08
N TYR A 242 1.47 -22.44 8.36
CA TYR A 242 0.16 -23.06 8.19
C TYR A 242 0.27 -24.41 7.46
N HIS A 243 0.98 -24.46 6.34
CA HIS A 243 1.23 -25.70 5.60
C HIS A 243 2.11 -26.71 6.35
N SER A 244 2.91 -26.23 7.31
CA SER A 244 3.68 -27.10 8.21
C SER A 244 2.86 -27.61 9.40
N TYR A 245 1.53 -27.42 9.40
CA TYR A 245 0.63 -27.78 10.49
C TYR A 245 0.97 -27.15 11.84
N ASN A 246 1.71 -26.05 11.87
CA ASN A 246 2.03 -25.30 13.07
C ASN A 246 1.07 -24.09 13.20
N ALA A 247 -0.21 -24.38 13.40
CA ALA A 247 -1.26 -23.38 13.48
C ALA A 247 -0.97 -22.27 14.54
N PRO A 248 -0.51 -22.58 15.78
CA PRO A 248 -0.24 -21.53 16.76
C PRO A 248 0.81 -20.53 16.29
N ALA A 249 1.90 -20.98 15.67
CA ALA A 249 2.93 -20.10 15.15
C ALA A 249 2.43 -19.31 13.92
N ALA A 250 1.63 -19.94 13.04
CA ALA A 250 1.00 -19.26 11.90
C ALA A 250 0.08 -18.13 12.36
N PHE A 251 -0.79 -18.35 13.35
CA PHE A 251 -1.65 -17.33 13.91
C PHE A 251 -0.86 -16.25 14.68
N THR A 252 0.26 -16.62 15.31
CA THR A 252 1.18 -15.64 15.92
C THR A 252 1.76 -14.71 14.84
N ALA A 253 2.22 -15.24 13.72
CA ALA A 253 2.72 -14.44 12.59
C ALA A 253 1.63 -13.55 11.99
N ALA A 254 0.42 -14.08 11.82
CA ALA A 254 -0.75 -13.31 11.35
C ALA A 254 -1.14 -12.20 12.33
N ALA A 255 -1.08 -12.46 13.65
CA ALA A 255 -1.34 -11.44 14.67
C ALA A 255 -0.30 -10.31 14.63
N VAL A 256 0.99 -10.63 14.44
CA VAL A 256 2.04 -9.62 14.26
C VAL A 256 1.79 -8.77 13.01
N LEU A 257 1.47 -9.40 11.88
CA LEU A 257 1.14 -8.69 10.64
C LEU A 257 -0.07 -7.76 10.82
N THR A 258 -1.11 -8.25 11.52
CA THR A 258 -2.30 -7.47 11.86
C THR A 258 -1.95 -6.29 12.77
N LEU A 259 -1.09 -6.46 13.76
CA LEU A 259 -0.61 -5.37 14.62
C LEU A 259 0.15 -4.31 13.84
N LEU A 260 1.03 -4.70 12.92
CA LEU A 260 1.74 -3.77 12.04
C LEU A 260 0.76 -2.96 11.17
N ALA A 261 -0.27 -3.62 10.63
CA ALA A 261 -1.32 -2.94 9.86
C ALA A 261 -2.13 -1.98 10.73
N VAL A 262 -2.51 -2.38 11.96
CA VAL A 262 -3.24 -1.54 12.91
C VAL A 262 -2.42 -0.32 13.32
N ILE A 263 -1.11 -0.48 13.59
CA ILE A 263 -0.21 0.64 13.88
C ILE A 263 -0.20 1.65 12.73
N THR A 264 -0.14 1.17 11.49
CA THR A 264 -0.20 2.01 10.29
C THR A 264 -1.52 2.78 10.20
N LEU A 265 -2.66 2.12 10.50
CA LEU A 265 -3.98 2.75 10.52
C LEU A 265 -4.15 3.76 11.67
N ILE A 266 -3.63 3.47 12.85
CA ILE A 266 -3.63 4.42 13.98
C ILE A 266 -2.81 5.67 13.62
N LEU A 267 -1.63 5.49 13.02
CA LEU A 267 -0.82 6.60 12.55
C LEU A 267 -1.57 7.46 11.53
N LYS A 268 -2.26 6.82 10.58
CA LYS A 268 -3.16 7.49 9.63
C LYS A 268 -4.22 8.31 10.35
N SER A 269 -4.98 7.68 11.26
CA SER A 269 -6.07 8.36 11.99
C SER A 269 -5.59 9.52 12.85
N PHE A 270 -4.41 9.39 13.48
CA PHE A 270 -3.80 10.48 14.23
C PHE A 270 -3.43 11.68 13.35
N LEU A 271 -2.94 11.41 12.15
CA LEU A 271 -2.59 12.44 11.18
C LEU A 271 -3.83 13.13 10.60
N GLU A 272 -4.91 12.40 10.39
CA GLU A 272 -6.21 12.95 9.95
C GLU A 272 -6.81 13.89 11.00
N ARG A 273 -6.76 13.51 12.28
CA ARG A 273 -7.25 14.37 13.38
C ARG A 273 -6.52 15.71 13.48
N ARG A 274 -5.23 15.76 13.13
CA ARG A 274 -4.48 17.02 13.06
C ARG A 274 -4.87 17.91 11.88
N ARG A 275 -5.66 17.40 10.95
CA ARG A 275 -6.20 18.12 9.78
C ARG A 275 -7.38 19.02 10.13
N GLY A 276 -8.06 18.82 11.29
CA GLY A 276 -9.25 19.57 11.67
C GLY A 276 -10.48 19.29 10.79
N ILE A 277 -10.61 18.06 10.27
CA ILE A 277 -11.80 17.52 9.59
C ILE A 277 -12.52 16.61 10.55
#